data_929feed896c5c0750919ed7a79991dc1
#
_entry.id   929feed896c5c0750919ed7a79991dc1
#
_cell.length_a   1.000
_cell.length_b   1.000
_cell.length_c   1.000
_cell.angle_alpha   90.00
_cell.angle_beta   90.00
_cell.angle_gamma   90.00
#
_symmetry.space_group_name_H-M   'P 1'
#
loop_
_entity.id
_entity.type
_entity.pdbx_description
1 polymer ?
#
loop_
_entity_poly.entity_id
_entity_poly.type
_entity_poly.pdbx_seq_one_letter_code
_entity_poly.pdbx_strand_id
1 'polypeptide(L)'
;KKAFKNPAEMDSDKDLDSEYNAFWGVNYGALGPGERYLDCYNDHLLFRRQCAETDIWKNRDVYFSRIKFAPDLERQLGENRNLASALLDMLKELDTLCINADSAKDFNDGITNTGFTDESDPVKSNPAFNRYRLMFVDRERGKQYCYFHEHVGDKVMYIYPDENRREITVVYLGRHLPTKKYPK
;
A
#
# COMPACT_ATOMS: atom_id res chain seq x y z
N LYS A 1 23.66 -19.51 -4.32
CA LYS A 1 22.19 -19.39 -4.22
C LYS A 1 21.82 -18.05 -4.86
N LYS A 2 21.04 -18.08 -5.96
CA LYS A 2 20.49 -16.87 -6.55
C LYS A 2 19.38 -16.36 -5.62
N ALA A 3 19.45 -15.12 -5.18
CA ALA A 3 18.37 -14.54 -4.40
C ALA A 3 17.17 -14.31 -5.33
N PHE A 4 15.98 -14.71 -4.90
CA PHE A 4 14.75 -14.38 -5.60
C PHE A 4 14.41 -12.92 -5.43
N LYS A 5 13.84 -12.32 -6.47
CA LYS A 5 13.12 -11.07 -6.29
C LYS A 5 11.90 -11.32 -5.40
N ASN A 6 11.62 -10.36 -4.52
CA ASN A 6 10.35 -10.37 -3.79
C ASN A 6 9.20 -10.38 -4.82
N PRO A 7 8.18 -11.24 -4.67
CA PRO A 7 7.00 -11.23 -5.53
C PRO A 7 6.38 -9.86 -5.75
N ALA A 8 6.37 -9.01 -4.72
CA ALA A 8 5.87 -7.65 -4.79
C ALA A 8 6.72 -6.70 -5.69
N GLU A 9 7.93 -7.10 -6.08
CA GLU A 9 8.84 -6.32 -6.94
C GLU A 9 8.75 -6.70 -8.42
N MET A 10 7.88 -7.65 -8.77
CA MET A 10 7.74 -8.16 -10.13
C MET A 10 6.72 -7.36 -10.94
N ASP A 11 7.11 -6.93 -12.13
CA ASP A 11 6.34 -5.99 -12.97
C ASP A 11 5.34 -6.67 -13.91
N SER A 12 5.52 -7.95 -14.20
CA SER A 12 4.69 -8.67 -15.18
C SER A 12 4.71 -10.18 -14.96
N ASP A 13 3.71 -10.87 -15.53
CA ASP A 13 3.68 -12.33 -15.59
C ASP A 13 4.94 -12.92 -16.25
N LYS A 14 5.52 -12.20 -17.21
CA LYS A 14 6.75 -12.59 -17.89
C LYS A 14 7.96 -12.57 -16.97
N ASP A 15 8.05 -11.57 -16.09
CA ASP A 15 9.12 -11.50 -15.08
C ASP A 15 8.96 -12.60 -14.05
N LEU A 16 7.73 -12.87 -13.64
CA LEU A 16 7.37 -13.99 -12.76
C LEU A 16 7.81 -15.33 -13.34
N ASP A 17 7.43 -15.61 -14.58
CA ASP A 17 7.77 -16.85 -15.25
C ASP A 17 9.29 -16.96 -15.47
N SER A 18 9.98 -15.87 -15.78
CA SER A 18 11.42 -15.83 -15.95
C SER A 18 12.17 -16.15 -14.65
N GLU A 19 11.81 -15.51 -13.55
CA GLU A 19 12.44 -15.76 -12.24
C GLU A 19 12.11 -17.17 -11.73
N TYR A 20 10.87 -17.62 -11.91
CA TYR A 20 10.47 -18.98 -11.58
C TYR A 20 11.26 -20.02 -12.36
N ASN A 21 11.32 -19.89 -13.70
CA ASN A 21 12.07 -20.80 -14.54
C ASN A 21 13.57 -20.78 -14.24
N ALA A 22 14.14 -19.60 -13.94
CA ALA A 22 15.54 -19.50 -13.56
C ALA A 22 15.85 -20.24 -12.25
N PHE A 23 14.97 -20.14 -11.26
CA PHE A 23 15.13 -20.84 -9.99
C PHE A 23 14.97 -22.35 -10.14
N TRP A 24 13.88 -22.77 -10.73
CA TRP A 24 13.56 -24.19 -10.84
C TRP A 24 14.46 -24.89 -11.84
N GLY A 25 14.84 -24.25 -12.93
CA GLY A 25 15.81 -24.79 -13.87
C GLY A 25 17.16 -25.10 -13.23
N VAL A 26 17.62 -24.27 -12.28
CA VAL A 26 18.88 -24.51 -11.54
C VAL A 26 18.71 -25.59 -10.47
N ASN A 27 17.57 -25.64 -9.78
CA ASN A 27 17.37 -26.53 -8.63
C ASN A 27 16.78 -27.89 -9.00
N TYR A 28 16.00 -27.98 -10.08
CA TYR A 28 15.31 -29.22 -10.50
C TYR A 28 15.94 -29.93 -11.68
N GLY A 29 16.88 -29.32 -12.39
CA GLY A 29 17.64 -30.02 -13.45
C GLY A 29 18.39 -31.30 -12.99
N ALA A 30 18.54 -31.45 -11.66
CA ALA A 30 19.15 -32.63 -11.03
C ALA A 30 18.14 -33.67 -10.50
N LEU A 31 16.84 -33.45 -10.68
CA LEU A 31 15.79 -34.22 -10.02
C LEU A 31 14.93 -34.95 -11.05
N GLY A 32 14.81 -36.28 -10.94
CA GLY A 32 14.07 -37.15 -11.86
C GLY A 32 12.56 -36.84 -11.98
N PRO A 33 11.92 -37.29 -13.09
CA PRO A 33 10.56 -36.93 -13.44
C PRO A 33 9.50 -37.60 -12.54
N GLY A 34 8.38 -36.97 -12.33
CA GLY A 34 7.14 -37.52 -11.80
C GLY A 34 6.55 -36.78 -10.61
N GLU A 35 6.91 -37.11 -9.38
CA GLU A 35 6.25 -36.58 -8.17
C GLU A 35 6.57 -35.08 -7.92
N ARG A 36 7.70 -34.62 -8.36
CA ARG A 36 8.20 -33.25 -8.10
C ARG A 36 7.68 -32.18 -9.06
N TYR A 37 7.11 -32.60 -10.19
CA TYR A 37 6.48 -31.65 -11.12
C TYR A 37 5.21 -31.02 -10.53
N LEU A 38 4.42 -31.81 -9.79
CA LEU A 38 3.22 -31.32 -9.12
C LEU A 38 3.54 -30.36 -7.99
N ASP A 39 4.60 -30.62 -7.22
CA ASP A 39 5.03 -29.72 -6.15
C ASP A 39 5.52 -28.39 -6.74
N CYS A 40 6.35 -28.43 -7.78
CA CYS A 40 6.81 -27.24 -8.48
C CYS A 40 5.65 -26.43 -9.09
N TYR A 41 4.67 -27.11 -9.67
CA TYR A 41 3.50 -26.46 -10.25
C TYR A 41 2.64 -25.80 -9.16
N ASN A 42 2.43 -26.45 -8.04
CA ASN A 42 1.71 -25.91 -6.91
C ASN A 42 2.44 -24.72 -6.29
N ASP A 43 3.77 -24.79 -6.13
CA ASP A 43 4.58 -23.69 -5.65
C ASP A 43 4.52 -22.48 -6.60
N HIS A 44 4.55 -22.73 -7.93
CA HIS A 44 4.37 -21.69 -8.93
C HIS A 44 2.99 -21.01 -8.83
N LEU A 45 1.93 -21.79 -8.68
CA LEU A 45 0.58 -21.24 -8.50
C LEU A 45 0.47 -20.41 -7.22
N LEU A 46 1.04 -20.89 -6.11
CA LEU A 46 1.07 -20.15 -4.84
C LEU A 46 1.86 -18.85 -4.98
N PHE A 47 3.01 -18.90 -5.65
CA PHE A 47 3.83 -17.72 -5.90
C PHE A 47 3.11 -16.69 -6.77
N ARG A 48 2.47 -17.12 -7.87
CA ARG A 48 1.65 -16.23 -8.73
C ARG A 48 0.47 -15.64 -7.96
N ARG A 49 -0.17 -16.44 -7.12
CA ARG A 49 -1.26 -15.98 -6.26
C ARG A 49 -0.79 -14.91 -5.26
N GLN A 50 0.34 -15.15 -4.58
CA GLN A 50 0.91 -14.18 -3.67
C GLN A 50 1.26 -12.85 -4.38
N CYS A 51 1.83 -12.92 -5.59
CA CYS A 51 2.13 -11.73 -6.38
C CYS A 51 0.85 -10.98 -6.80
N ALA A 52 -0.20 -11.71 -7.20
CA ALA A 52 -1.48 -11.11 -7.56
C ALA A 52 -2.18 -10.49 -6.34
N GLU A 53 -2.11 -11.17 -5.18
CA GLU A 53 -2.70 -10.71 -3.93
C GLU A 53 -2.01 -9.46 -3.38
N THR A 54 -0.73 -9.24 -3.68
CA THR A 54 0.00 -8.04 -3.26
C THR A 54 -0.16 -6.85 -4.21
N ASP A 55 -0.79 -7.01 -5.38
CA ASP A 55 -1.09 -5.89 -6.27
C ASP A 55 -2.33 -5.13 -5.77
N ILE A 56 -2.08 -4.22 -4.83
CA ILE A 56 -3.12 -3.42 -4.19
C ILE A 56 -3.92 -2.62 -5.21
N TRP A 57 -3.25 -2.02 -6.21
CA TRP A 57 -3.93 -1.17 -7.18
C TRP A 57 -4.91 -1.95 -8.06
N LYS A 58 -4.48 -3.08 -8.59
CA LYS A 58 -5.35 -3.91 -9.44
C LYS A 58 -6.53 -4.51 -8.68
N ASN A 59 -6.31 -4.86 -7.42
CA ASN A 59 -7.31 -5.54 -6.59
C ASN A 59 -8.06 -4.61 -5.64
N ARG A 60 -7.85 -3.29 -5.71
CA ARG A 60 -8.42 -2.31 -4.76
C ARG A 60 -9.92 -2.41 -4.57
N ASP A 61 -10.65 -2.62 -5.67
CA ASP A 61 -12.13 -2.68 -5.64
C ASP A 61 -12.65 -4.02 -5.10
N VAL A 62 -11.76 -5.04 -5.02
CA VAL A 62 -12.06 -6.35 -4.40
C VAL A 62 -11.69 -6.34 -2.92
N TYR A 63 -10.58 -5.70 -2.57
CA TYR A 63 -10.08 -5.71 -1.20
C TYR A 63 -10.76 -4.70 -0.29
N PHE A 64 -11.19 -3.57 -0.85
CA PHE A 64 -11.67 -2.45 -0.05
C PHE A 64 -13.03 -1.95 -0.52
N SER A 65 -13.92 -1.77 0.42
CA SER A 65 -15.24 -1.18 0.17
C SER A 65 -15.27 0.32 0.46
N ARG A 66 -14.48 0.76 1.43
CA ARG A 66 -14.44 2.11 1.97
C ARG A 66 -13.13 2.86 1.78
N ILE A 67 -12.08 2.16 1.35
CA ILE A 67 -10.81 2.79 1.01
C ILE A 67 -10.82 3.20 -0.46
N LYS A 68 -10.50 4.45 -0.71
CA LYS A 68 -10.34 5.04 -2.04
C LYS A 68 -8.87 5.45 -2.24
N PHE A 69 -8.50 5.66 -3.50
CA PHE A 69 -7.12 6.01 -3.86
C PHE A 69 -7.13 7.24 -4.75
N ALA A 70 -6.32 8.24 -4.42
CA ALA A 70 -6.09 9.36 -5.31
C ALA A 70 -5.39 8.90 -6.62
N PRO A 71 -5.57 9.59 -7.75
CA PRO A 71 -5.08 9.12 -9.06
C PRO A 71 -3.59 8.81 -9.13
N ASP A 72 -2.75 9.56 -8.40
CA ASP A 72 -1.29 9.38 -8.43
C ASP A 72 -0.80 8.15 -7.64
N LEU A 73 -1.68 7.48 -6.89
CA LEU A 73 -1.31 6.35 -6.04
C LEU A 73 -0.90 5.11 -6.84
N GLU A 74 -1.41 4.91 -8.05
CA GLU A 74 -1.00 3.79 -8.91
C GLU A 74 0.53 3.75 -9.06
N ARG A 75 1.11 4.89 -9.47
CA ARG A 75 2.56 5.02 -9.64
C ARG A 75 3.29 4.86 -8.31
N GLN A 76 2.79 5.49 -7.23
CA GLN A 76 3.44 5.46 -5.92
C GLN A 76 3.42 4.04 -5.30
N LEU A 77 2.34 3.29 -5.46
CA LEU A 77 2.25 1.88 -5.05
C LEU A 77 3.23 1.04 -5.89
N GLY A 78 3.31 1.27 -7.20
CA GLY A 78 4.26 0.62 -8.08
C GLY A 78 5.72 0.85 -7.67
N GLU A 79 6.08 2.07 -7.26
CA GLU A 79 7.42 2.44 -6.77
C GLU A 79 7.75 1.85 -5.39
N ASN A 80 6.75 1.42 -4.59
CA ASN A 80 6.91 0.93 -3.22
C ASN A 80 6.36 -0.50 -3.03
N ARG A 81 6.48 -1.37 -4.04
CA ARG A 81 5.96 -2.75 -4.01
C ARG A 81 6.53 -3.61 -2.88
N ASN A 82 7.75 -3.34 -2.45
CA ASN A 82 8.37 -3.99 -1.31
C ASN A 82 7.61 -3.79 0.01
N LEU A 83 6.72 -2.79 0.08
CA LEU A 83 5.86 -2.51 1.23
C LEU A 83 4.44 -3.06 1.06
N ALA A 84 4.13 -3.73 -0.05
CA ALA A 84 2.76 -4.10 -0.42
C ALA A 84 2.04 -4.93 0.67
N SER A 85 2.72 -5.88 1.30
CA SER A 85 2.10 -6.69 2.37
C SER A 85 1.72 -5.83 3.58
N ALA A 86 2.65 -5.01 4.09
CA ALA A 86 2.39 -4.13 5.22
C ALA A 86 1.30 -3.09 4.91
N LEU A 87 1.31 -2.54 3.68
CA LEU A 87 0.28 -1.63 3.21
C LEU A 87 -1.09 -2.30 3.13
N LEU A 88 -1.15 -3.54 2.62
CA LEU A 88 -2.40 -4.28 2.49
C LEU A 88 -3.03 -4.56 3.86
N ASP A 89 -2.23 -4.97 4.84
CA ASP A 89 -2.71 -5.23 6.19
C ASP A 89 -3.25 -3.96 6.84
N MET A 90 -2.49 -2.85 6.77
CA MET A 90 -2.91 -1.54 7.29
C MET A 90 -4.19 -1.03 6.62
N LEU A 91 -4.29 -1.15 5.29
CA LEU A 91 -5.47 -0.69 4.54
C LEU A 91 -6.71 -1.55 4.83
N LYS A 92 -6.56 -2.86 5.07
CA LYS A 92 -7.66 -3.73 5.50
C LYS A 92 -8.16 -3.38 6.90
N GLU A 93 -7.25 -3.03 7.80
CA GLU A 93 -7.62 -2.55 9.13
C GLU A 93 -8.43 -1.25 9.06
N LEU A 94 -7.97 -0.28 8.24
CA LEU A 94 -8.70 0.97 7.99
C LEU A 94 -10.07 0.72 7.31
N ASP A 95 -10.16 -0.19 6.34
CA ASP A 95 -11.44 -0.53 5.68
C ASP A 95 -12.44 -1.14 6.69
N THR A 96 -11.94 -2.01 7.56
CA THR A 96 -12.72 -2.61 8.64
C THR A 96 -13.22 -1.55 9.63
N LEU A 97 -12.37 -0.59 9.99
CA LEU A 97 -12.75 0.56 10.81
C LEU A 97 -13.87 1.37 10.14
N CYS A 98 -13.72 1.70 8.86
CA CYS A 98 -14.72 2.47 8.10
C CYS A 98 -16.10 1.78 8.08
N ILE A 99 -16.10 0.44 8.00
CA ILE A 99 -17.33 -0.36 7.99
C ILE A 99 -17.99 -0.39 9.36
N ASN A 100 -17.20 -0.52 10.43
CA ASN A 100 -17.70 -0.81 11.77
C ASN A 100 -17.90 0.43 12.66
N ALA A 101 -17.42 1.61 12.26
CA ALA A 101 -17.61 2.82 13.04
C ALA A 101 -19.08 3.22 13.13
N ASP A 102 -19.61 3.35 14.34
CA ASP A 102 -21.02 3.70 14.58
C ASP A 102 -21.28 5.21 14.50
N SER A 103 -20.24 6.01 14.77
CA SER A 103 -20.33 7.48 14.77
C SER A 103 -19.10 8.11 14.13
N ALA A 104 -19.18 9.41 13.82
CA ALA A 104 -18.03 10.20 13.37
C ALA A 104 -16.89 10.22 14.41
N LYS A 105 -17.27 10.24 15.70
CA LYS A 105 -16.28 10.17 16.78
C LYS A 105 -15.56 8.85 16.80
N ASP A 106 -16.27 7.72 16.74
CA ASP A 106 -15.67 6.38 16.72
C ASP A 106 -14.77 6.20 15.50
N PHE A 107 -15.17 6.75 14.36
CA PHE A 107 -14.38 6.75 13.15
C PHE A 107 -13.05 7.50 13.33
N ASN A 108 -13.08 8.73 13.86
CA ASN A 108 -11.87 9.55 14.06
C ASN A 108 -10.96 8.98 15.16
N ASP A 109 -11.53 8.54 16.28
CA ASP A 109 -10.78 7.89 17.36
C ASP A 109 -10.15 6.58 16.85
N GLY A 110 -10.87 5.82 16.02
CA GLY A 110 -10.39 4.59 15.41
C GLY A 110 -9.19 4.82 14.49
N ILE A 111 -9.19 5.85 13.65
CA ILE A 111 -8.05 6.20 12.79
C ILE A 111 -6.79 6.42 13.64
N THR A 112 -6.91 7.14 14.75
CA THR A 112 -5.78 7.38 15.66
C THR A 112 -5.32 6.07 16.33
N ASN A 113 -6.24 5.17 16.66
CA ASN A 113 -5.92 3.88 17.26
C ASN A 113 -5.21 2.92 16.30
N THR A 114 -5.38 3.08 14.97
CA THR A 114 -4.62 2.32 13.96
C THR A 114 -3.20 2.86 13.70
N GLY A 115 -2.75 3.83 14.49
CA GLY A 115 -1.38 4.38 14.40
C GLY A 115 -1.27 5.68 13.63
N PHE A 116 -2.32 6.10 12.90
CA PHE A 116 -2.30 7.39 12.20
C PHE A 116 -2.27 8.55 13.18
N THR A 117 -1.35 9.46 12.94
CA THR A 117 -1.18 10.68 13.72
C THR A 117 -1.52 11.91 12.90
N ASP A 118 -2.09 12.91 13.55
CA ASP A 118 -2.32 14.20 12.94
C ASP A 118 -1.01 15.02 12.89
N GLU A 119 -0.86 15.85 11.87
CA GLU A 119 0.29 16.74 11.78
C GLU A 119 0.35 17.73 12.95
N SER A 120 1.55 18.03 13.40
CA SER A 120 1.76 18.96 14.51
C SER A 120 1.38 20.40 14.13
N ASP A 121 0.95 21.19 15.11
CA ASP A 121 0.64 22.62 14.93
C ASP A 121 1.75 23.44 14.26
N PRO A 122 3.04 23.24 14.57
CA PRO A 122 4.14 23.90 13.86
C PRO A 122 4.20 23.60 12.37
N VAL A 123 3.75 22.42 11.92
CA VAL A 123 3.68 22.07 10.49
C VAL A 123 2.46 22.74 9.85
N LYS A 124 1.30 22.65 10.52
CA LYS A 124 0.03 23.23 10.03
C LYS A 124 0.09 24.75 9.93
N SER A 125 0.71 25.41 10.89
CA SER A 125 0.81 26.88 10.94
C SER A 125 1.90 27.47 10.06
N ASN A 126 2.88 26.68 9.61
CA ASN A 126 3.98 27.17 8.78
C ASN A 126 3.68 26.95 7.29
N PRO A 127 3.44 28.03 6.49
CA PRO A 127 3.11 27.90 5.07
C PRO A 127 4.18 27.16 4.25
N ALA A 128 5.45 27.24 4.64
CA ALA A 128 6.54 26.54 3.95
C ALA A 128 6.42 25.01 4.04
N PHE A 129 5.81 24.50 5.10
CA PHE A 129 5.58 23.07 5.30
C PHE A 129 4.15 22.68 4.94
N ASN A 130 3.17 23.46 5.36
CA ASN A 130 1.76 23.17 5.18
C ASN A 130 1.36 23.01 3.70
N ARG A 131 1.98 23.75 2.79
CA ARG A 131 1.73 23.65 1.34
C ARG A 131 1.90 22.24 0.78
N TYR A 132 2.73 21.40 1.40
CA TYR A 132 2.96 20.01 0.97
C TYR A 132 1.84 19.06 1.43
N ARG A 133 0.96 19.51 2.33
CA ARG A 133 -0.21 18.76 2.82
C ARG A 133 -1.47 19.06 2.00
N LEU A 134 -1.41 20.05 1.09
CA LEU A 134 -2.49 20.35 0.16
C LEU A 134 -2.44 19.35 -1.02
N MET A 135 -3.19 18.25 -0.92
CA MET A 135 -3.16 17.12 -1.84
C MET A 135 -4.48 16.99 -2.60
N PHE A 136 -4.42 16.46 -3.81
CA PHE A 136 -5.61 16.14 -4.58
C PHE A 136 -6.24 14.86 -4.03
N VAL A 137 -7.50 14.93 -3.64
CA VAL A 137 -8.27 13.79 -3.11
C VAL A 137 -8.98 13.08 -4.25
N ASP A 138 -9.93 13.74 -4.88
CA ASP A 138 -10.69 13.27 -6.02
C ASP A 138 -11.27 14.44 -6.83
N ARG A 139 -12.08 14.14 -7.84
CA ARG A 139 -12.69 15.18 -8.69
C ARG A 139 -13.75 16.02 -8.00
N GLU A 140 -14.44 15.46 -7.02
CA GLU A 140 -15.52 16.14 -6.28
C GLU A 140 -14.92 17.09 -5.24
N ARG A 141 -13.95 16.60 -4.45
CA ARG A 141 -13.35 17.33 -3.33
C ARG A 141 -12.20 18.23 -3.77
N GLY A 142 -11.57 17.94 -4.90
CA GLY A 142 -10.41 18.67 -5.38
C GLY A 142 -9.20 18.51 -4.46
N LYS A 143 -8.51 19.63 -4.19
CA LYS A 143 -7.39 19.66 -3.25
C LYS A 143 -7.85 19.94 -1.84
N GLN A 144 -7.42 19.11 -0.89
CA GLN A 144 -7.69 19.22 0.54
C GLN A 144 -6.39 19.16 1.33
N TYR A 145 -6.40 19.76 2.52
CA TYR A 145 -5.32 19.55 3.47
C TYR A 145 -5.44 18.18 4.12
N CYS A 146 -4.41 17.35 3.93
CA CYS A 146 -4.35 15.98 4.45
C CYS A 146 -3.27 15.93 5.53
N TYR A 147 -3.70 15.79 6.77
CA TYR A 147 -2.82 15.86 7.94
C TYR A 147 -2.59 14.50 8.61
N PHE A 148 -3.51 13.55 8.44
CA PHE A 148 -3.36 12.22 9.00
C PHE A 148 -2.32 11.43 8.21
N HIS A 149 -1.31 10.93 8.93
CA HIS A 149 -0.24 10.15 8.33
C HIS A 149 0.27 9.06 9.26
N GLU A 150 0.83 8.02 8.66
CA GLU A 150 1.48 6.90 9.35
C GLU A 150 2.74 6.49 8.58
N HIS A 151 3.72 5.96 9.31
CA HIS A 151 4.94 5.44 8.74
C HIS A 151 4.76 3.99 8.28
N VAL A 152 5.19 3.69 7.05
CA VAL A 152 5.23 2.34 6.50
C VAL A 152 6.67 2.06 6.05
N GLY A 153 7.42 1.37 6.91
CA GLY A 153 8.86 1.20 6.71
C GLY A 153 9.61 2.53 6.68
N ASP A 154 10.31 2.82 5.59
CA ASP A 154 11.03 4.07 5.35
C ASP A 154 10.18 5.15 4.65
N LYS A 155 8.92 4.88 4.40
CA LYS A 155 7.97 5.77 3.73
C LYS A 155 6.92 6.30 4.70
N VAL A 156 6.13 7.24 4.21
CA VAL A 156 4.98 7.77 4.92
C VAL A 156 3.75 7.72 4.01
N MET A 157 2.63 7.31 4.56
CA MET A 157 1.33 7.31 3.92
C MET A 157 0.48 8.43 4.51
N TYR A 158 -0.15 9.25 3.64
CA TYR A 158 -1.13 10.27 4.05
C TYR A 158 -2.50 9.84 3.59
N ILE A 159 -3.48 10.10 4.44
CA ILE A 159 -4.90 9.82 4.18
C ILE A 159 -5.74 11.08 4.35
N TYR A 160 -6.88 11.08 3.64
CA TYR A 160 -7.97 12.01 3.82
C TYR A 160 -9.19 11.24 4.34
N PRO A 161 -9.57 11.39 5.62
CA PRO A 161 -10.78 10.79 6.16
C PRO A 161 -12.00 11.63 5.81
N ASP A 162 -13.07 10.98 5.33
CA ASP A 162 -14.40 11.55 5.18
C ASP A 162 -15.34 10.94 6.23
N GLU A 163 -15.50 11.64 7.34
CA GLU A 163 -16.32 11.18 8.47
C GLU A 163 -17.81 11.02 8.12
N ASN A 164 -18.32 11.85 7.20
CA ASN A 164 -19.73 11.79 6.79
C ASN A 164 -20.04 10.56 5.97
N ARG A 165 -19.09 10.14 5.11
CA ARG A 165 -19.22 8.95 4.27
C ARG A 165 -18.61 7.71 4.91
N ARG A 166 -17.86 7.88 6.00
CA ARG A 166 -17.01 6.83 6.61
C ARG A 166 -16.13 6.16 5.55
N GLU A 167 -15.45 6.99 4.79
CA GLU A 167 -14.53 6.59 3.76
C GLU A 167 -13.15 7.21 4.02
N ILE A 168 -12.11 6.54 3.62
CA ILE A 168 -10.74 7.05 3.67
C ILE A 168 -10.18 7.06 2.25
N THR A 169 -9.64 8.20 1.83
CA THR A 169 -8.88 8.27 0.58
C THR A 169 -7.39 8.31 0.90
N VAL A 170 -6.64 7.33 0.40
CA VAL A 170 -5.17 7.37 0.41
C VAL A 170 -4.72 8.39 -0.62
N VAL A 171 -3.99 9.40 -0.20
CA VAL A 171 -3.64 10.55 -1.06
C VAL A 171 -2.15 10.63 -1.39
N TYR A 172 -1.30 9.99 -0.59
CA TYR A 172 0.14 9.99 -0.80
C TYR A 172 0.80 8.77 -0.17
N LEU A 173 1.79 8.21 -0.85
CA LEU A 173 2.72 7.21 -0.35
C LEU A 173 4.11 7.53 -0.89
N GLY A 174 5.06 7.81 -0.02
CA GLY A 174 6.40 8.16 -0.46
C GLY A 174 7.31 8.61 0.66
N ARG A 175 8.37 9.36 0.32
CA ARG A 175 9.29 9.90 1.30
C ARG A 175 8.59 10.86 2.25
N HIS A 176 9.13 10.99 3.46
CA HIS A 176 8.62 11.96 4.43
C HIS A 176 8.52 13.36 3.82
N LEU A 177 7.36 14.00 3.99
CA LEU A 177 7.15 15.36 3.50
C LEU A 177 7.96 16.35 4.35
N PRO A 178 8.35 17.50 3.78
CA PRO A 178 9.18 18.49 4.47
C PRO A 178 8.58 18.98 5.78
N THR A 179 9.42 18.96 6.81
CA THR A 179 9.17 19.55 8.15
C THR A 179 10.45 20.19 8.65
N LYS A 180 10.42 20.81 9.83
CA LYS A 180 11.63 21.33 10.47
C LYS A 180 12.68 20.24 10.70
N LYS A 181 12.25 19.01 11.03
CA LYS A 181 13.13 17.84 11.27
C LYS A 181 13.61 17.18 9.97
N TYR A 182 12.78 17.24 8.93
CA TYR A 182 13.06 16.67 7.60
C TYR A 182 13.02 17.77 6.54
N PRO A 183 14.05 18.62 6.45
CA PRO A 183 14.13 19.65 5.40
C PRO A 183 14.31 18.97 4.04
N LYS A 184 13.91 19.67 2.94
CA LYS A 184 14.21 19.21 1.57
C LYS A 184 15.68 19.34 1.27
#